data_6e46aea0425335f01264adb4e63f1752
#
_entry.id   6e46aea0425335f01264adb4e63f1752
#
_cell.length_a   1.000
_cell.length_b   1.000
_cell.length_c   1.000
_cell.angle_alpha   90.00
_cell.angle_beta   90.00
_cell.angle_gamma   90.00
#
_symmetry.space_group_name_H-M   'P 1'
#
loop_
_entity.id
_entity.type
_entity.pdbx_description
1 polymer ?
#
loop_
_entity_poly.entity_id
_entity_poly.type
_entity_poly.pdbx_seq_one_letter_code
_entity_poly.pdbx_strand_id
1 'polypeptide(L)'
;MSEFEIRPAGASDLPRLMALDHSSMSDYVWQLELRREPNQMTASFREVRLPRSVEVKYPRNPSTLAEDWSKHNAVLVAVQENNPVGYICLTEEHNAALAWVTDLVVALERRRKGVGSALLSAGQAWAAERGTKRLVMEVISKNQGGIRLAQKYGYEFCGYNDQYYPNQDVALFFGRAIK
;
A
#
# COMPACT_ATOMS: atom_id res chain seq x y z
N MET A 1 -12.40 10.54 -18.82
CA MET A 1 -12.60 11.20 -17.52
C MET A 1 -12.68 10.12 -16.47
N SER A 2 -12.02 10.28 -15.32
CA SER A 2 -12.16 9.28 -14.25
C SER A 2 -13.58 9.40 -13.69
N GLU A 3 -14.34 8.34 -13.80
CA GLU A 3 -15.73 8.28 -13.34
C GLU A 3 -15.83 8.12 -11.81
N PHE A 4 -14.80 8.52 -11.05
CA PHE A 4 -14.76 8.41 -9.59
C PHE A 4 -14.17 9.67 -8.95
N GLU A 5 -14.64 9.97 -7.75
CA GLU A 5 -14.20 11.08 -6.91
C GLU A 5 -13.28 10.55 -5.80
N ILE A 6 -12.24 11.31 -5.47
CA ILE A 6 -11.41 11.06 -4.29
C ILE A 6 -11.75 12.11 -3.23
N ARG A 7 -12.08 11.66 -2.04
CA ARG A 7 -12.38 12.53 -0.90
C ARG A 7 -11.94 11.90 0.43
N PRO A 8 -11.86 12.66 1.53
CA PRO A 8 -11.71 12.07 2.85
C PRO A 8 -12.84 11.09 3.17
N ALA A 9 -12.49 9.97 3.80
CA ALA A 9 -13.46 8.98 4.24
C ALA A 9 -14.27 9.50 5.43
N GLY A 10 -15.55 9.18 5.46
CA GLY A 10 -16.42 9.37 6.62
C GLY A 10 -16.75 8.04 7.28
N ALA A 11 -17.28 8.09 8.51
CA ALA A 11 -17.67 6.89 9.25
C ALA A 11 -18.65 6.00 8.48
N SER A 12 -19.52 6.59 7.67
CA SER A 12 -20.50 5.87 6.83
C SER A 12 -19.86 5.07 5.69
N ASP A 13 -18.62 5.36 5.30
CA ASP A 13 -17.90 4.61 4.26
C ASP A 13 -17.33 3.29 4.81
N LEU A 14 -17.01 3.24 6.11
CA LEU A 14 -16.26 2.14 6.71
C LEU A 14 -16.86 0.76 6.50
N PRO A 15 -18.18 0.54 6.69
CA PRO A 15 -18.77 -0.79 6.47
C PRO A 15 -18.52 -1.30 5.05
N ARG A 16 -18.61 -0.41 4.04
CA ARG A 16 -18.35 -0.77 2.64
C ARG A 16 -16.88 -1.04 2.39
N LEU A 17 -15.98 -0.23 2.96
CA LEU A 17 -14.53 -0.41 2.82
C LEU A 17 -14.06 -1.72 3.45
N MET A 18 -14.57 -2.07 4.63
CA MET A 18 -14.26 -3.35 5.29
C MET A 18 -14.77 -4.55 4.51
N ALA A 19 -15.86 -4.41 3.75
CA ALA A 19 -16.46 -5.47 2.94
C ALA A 19 -15.80 -5.66 1.58
N LEU A 20 -14.85 -4.81 1.16
CA LEU A 20 -14.10 -5.00 -0.07
C LEU A 20 -13.28 -6.29 -0.03
N ASP A 21 -13.07 -6.89 -1.19
CA ASP A 21 -12.09 -7.97 -1.30
C ASP A 21 -10.66 -7.39 -1.27
N HIS A 22 -9.98 -7.61 -0.15
CA HIS A 22 -8.62 -7.15 0.09
C HIS A 22 -7.54 -8.11 -0.44
N SER A 23 -7.93 -9.29 -0.92
CA SER A 23 -7.00 -10.26 -1.48
C SER A 23 -6.49 -9.83 -2.86
N SER A 24 -5.42 -10.44 -3.32
CA SER A 24 -4.90 -10.28 -4.67
C SER A 24 -4.39 -11.61 -5.21
N MET A 25 -4.29 -11.71 -6.53
CA MET A 25 -3.62 -12.84 -7.18
C MET A 25 -2.21 -12.42 -7.59
N SER A 26 -1.24 -13.32 -7.44
CA SER A 26 0.13 -13.06 -7.87
C SER A 26 0.74 -14.25 -8.57
N ASP A 27 1.49 -13.96 -9.64
CA ASP A 27 2.32 -14.91 -10.37
C ASP A 27 3.80 -14.82 -9.96
N TYR A 28 4.15 -13.85 -9.12
CA TYR A 28 5.52 -13.57 -8.71
C TYR A 28 5.60 -13.28 -7.21
N VAL A 29 6.77 -13.53 -6.65
CA VAL A 29 7.14 -13.14 -5.29
C VAL A 29 8.54 -12.56 -5.30
N TRP A 30 8.76 -11.54 -4.48
CA TRP A 30 10.11 -11.04 -4.19
C TRP A 30 10.69 -11.82 -3.01
N GLN A 31 11.65 -12.70 -3.31
CA GLN A 31 12.34 -13.53 -2.34
C GLN A 31 13.51 -12.79 -1.70
N LEU A 32 13.54 -12.79 -0.36
CA LEU A 32 14.64 -12.29 0.43
C LEU A 32 15.73 -13.36 0.58
N GLU A 33 16.99 -13.00 0.32
CA GLU A 33 18.16 -13.76 0.67
C GLU A 33 19.05 -12.91 1.58
N LEU A 34 19.35 -13.43 2.77
CA LEU A 34 20.24 -12.80 3.74
C LEU A 34 21.57 -13.54 3.80
N ARG A 35 22.67 -12.81 3.64
CA ARG A 35 24.02 -13.33 3.84
C ARG A 35 24.70 -12.54 4.95
N ARG A 36 25.31 -13.28 5.87
CA ARG A 36 26.09 -12.69 6.97
C ARG A 36 27.52 -13.19 6.88
N GLU A 37 28.43 -12.24 6.88
CA GLU A 37 29.88 -12.44 7.00
C GLU A 37 30.37 -11.64 8.20
N PRO A 38 31.59 -11.87 8.74
CA PRO A 38 32.07 -11.20 9.94
C PRO A 38 31.97 -9.66 9.90
N ASN A 39 32.20 -9.06 8.72
CA ASN A 39 32.19 -7.61 8.53
C ASN A 39 31.20 -7.13 7.47
N GLN A 40 30.27 -7.99 7.05
CA GLN A 40 29.31 -7.66 5.98
C GLN A 40 27.97 -8.35 6.20
N MET A 41 26.90 -7.60 6.00
CA MET A 41 25.54 -8.15 5.86
C MET A 41 25.00 -7.75 4.50
N THR A 42 24.47 -8.72 3.79
CA THR A 42 23.86 -8.48 2.48
C THR A 42 22.42 -8.96 2.50
N ALA A 43 21.51 -8.08 2.12
CA ALA A 43 20.12 -8.42 1.85
C ALA A 43 19.87 -8.23 0.36
N SER A 44 19.42 -9.26 -0.31
CA SER A 44 19.05 -9.19 -1.72
C SER A 44 17.62 -9.67 -1.92
N PHE A 45 16.95 -9.03 -2.86
CA PHE A 45 15.60 -9.39 -3.28
C PHE A 45 15.62 -9.76 -4.75
N ARG A 46 15.04 -10.90 -5.06
CA ARG A 46 14.90 -11.38 -6.42
C ARG A 46 13.45 -11.68 -6.74
N GLU A 47 12.93 -11.15 -7.84
CA GLU A 47 11.62 -11.51 -8.35
C GLU A 47 11.67 -12.94 -8.90
N VAL A 48 10.83 -13.79 -8.36
CA VAL A 48 10.71 -15.20 -8.74
C VAL A 48 9.32 -15.47 -9.24
N ARG A 49 9.23 -16.09 -10.43
CA ARG A 49 7.94 -16.54 -10.96
C ARG A 49 7.49 -17.79 -10.22
N LEU A 50 6.25 -17.77 -9.79
CA LEU A 50 5.62 -18.91 -9.13
C LEU A 50 5.18 -19.96 -10.17
N PRO A 51 5.19 -21.26 -9.82
CA PRO A 51 4.72 -22.34 -10.70
C PRO A 51 3.26 -22.18 -11.12
N ARG A 52 2.46 -21.53 -10.28
CA ARG A 52 1.06 -21.20 -10.51
C ARG A 52 0.70 -19.90 -9.80
N SER A 53 -0.34 -19.22 -10.27
CA SER A 53 -0.90 -18.07 -9.56
C SER A 53 -1.36 -18.48 -8.14
N VAL A 54 -1.04 -17.64 -7.18
CA VAL A 54 -1.44 -17.83 -5.78
C VAL A 54 -2.31 -16.68 -5.31
N GLU A 55 -3.26 -16.99 -4.44
CA GLU A 55 -4.01 -15.97 -3.71
C GLU A 55 -3.12 -15.40 -2.61
N VAL A 56 -2.98 -14.07 -2.60
CA VAL A 56 -2.27 -13.32 -1.57
C VAL A 56 -3.31 -12.72 -0.64
N LYS A 57 -3.40 -13.26 0.57
CA LYS A 57 -4.30 -12.74 1.59
C LYS A 57 -3.83 -11.37 2.05
N TYR A 58 -4.78 -10.50 2.39
CA TYR A 58 -4.48 -9.22 2.99
C TYR A 58 -3.81 -9.45 4.36
N PRO A 59 -2.67 -8.78 4.65
CA PRO A 59 -1.87 -9.11 5.83
C PRO A 59 -2.47 -8.61 7.15
N ARG A 60 -3.45 -7.72 7.10
CA ARG A 60 -4.18 -7.20 8.25
C ARG A 60 -5.63 -7.70 8.24
N ASN A 61 -6.32 -7.57 9.36
CA ASN A 61 -7.76 -7.86 9.41
C ASN A 61 -8.54 -6.62 8.94
N PRO A 62 -9.25 -6.67 7.80
CA PRO A 62 -10.01 -5.51 7.32
C PRO A 62 -11.07 -4.99 8.31
N SER A 63 -11.59 -5.85 9.19
CA SER A 63 -12.60 -5.45 10.18
C SER A 63 -12.06 -4.48 11.24
N THR A 64 -10.74 -4.41 11.42
CA THR A 64 -10.11 -3.46 12.36
C THR A 64 -10.09 -2.03 11.82
N LEU A 65 -10.40 -1.83 10.54
CA LEU A 65 -10.42 -0.48 9.95
C LEU A 65 -11.36 0.47 10.72
N ALA A 66 -12.51 -0.01 11.21
CA ALA A 66 -13.44 0.79 11.98
C ALA A 66 -12.86 1.25 13.34
N GLU A 67 -11.95 0.48 13.91
CA GLU A 67 -11.28 0.81 15.18
C GLU A 67 -10.03 1.65 14.96
N ASP A 68 -9.37 1.45 13.81
CA ASP A 68 -8.04 2.00 13.53
C ASP A 68 -8.06 3.22 12.61
N TRP A 69 -9.15 3.49 11.88
CA TRP A 69 -9.18 4.56 10.90
C TRP A 69 -8.86 5.95 11.47
N SER A 70 -9.27 6.22 12.72
CA SER A 70 -8.96 7.47 13.43
C SER A 70 -7.50 7.57 13.88
N LYS A 71 -6.76 6.48 13.88
CA LYS A 71 -5.32 6.45 14.20
C LYS A 71 -4.45 6.87 13.00
N HIS A 72 -5.00 6.80 11.79
CA HIS A 72 -4.35 7.33 10.61
C HIS A 72 -4.50 8.85 10.54
N ASN A 73 -3.51 9.53 10.00
CA ASN A 73 -3.59 10.98 9.77
C ASN A 73 -4.58 11.32 8.67
N ALA A 74 -4.75 10.43 7.70
CA ALA A 74 -5.82 10.51 6.71
C ALA A 74 -6.23 9.13 6.19
N VAL A 75 -7.50 8.98 5.89
CA VAL A 75 -8.03 7.91 5.05
C VAL A 75 -8.78 8.58 3.90
N LEU A 76 -8.33 8.37 2.68
CA LEU A 76 -8.99 8.87 1.48
C LEU A 76 -9.72 7.74 0.78
N VAL A 77 -10.91 8.03 0.29
CA VAL A 77 -11.78 7.06 -0.37
C VAL A 77 -12.02 7.45 -1.82
N ALA A 78 -11.97 6.48 -2.72
CA ALA A 78 -12.44 6.59 -4.09
C ALA A 78 -13.91 6.17 -4.14
N VAL A 79 -14.76 7.05 -4.65
CA VAL A 79 -16.20 6.85 -4.73
C VAL A 79 -16.65 6.89 -6.19
N GLN A 80 -17.43 5.92 -6.61
CA GLN A 80 -18.06 5.87 -7.92
C GLN A 80 -19.54 5.58 -7.75
N GLU A 81 -20.41 6.41 -8.36
CA GLU A 81 -21.88 6.26 -8.24
C GLU A 81 -22.34 6.10 -6.78
N ASN A 82 -21.81 6.96 -5.90
CA ASN A 82 -22.03 6.93 -4.45
C ASN A 82 -21.55 5.65 -3.73
N ASN A 83 -20.80 4.79 -4.39
CA ASN A 83 -20.24 3.58 -3.79
C ASN A 83 -18.73 3.72 -3.57
N PRO A 84 -18.21 3.52 -2.34
CA PRO A 84 -16.79 3.37 -2.10
C PRO A 84 -16.22 2.18 -2.88
N VAL A 85 -15.18 2.43 -3.68
CA VAL A 85 -14.55 1.42 -4.56
C VAL A 85 -13.07 1.20 -4.27
N GLY A 86 -12.52 1.95 -3.31
CA GLY A 86 -11.14 1.79 -2.86
C GLY A 86 -10.77 2.85 -1.83
N TYR A 87 -9.66 2.67 -1.14
CA TYR A 87 -9.16 3.60 -0.14
C TYR A 87 -7.65 3.55 0.01
N ILE A 88 -7.10 4.59 0.60
CA ILE A 88 -5.70 4.70 0.99
C ILE A 88 -5.63 5.21 2.43
N CYS A 89 -4.80 4.57 3.27
CA CYS A 89 -4.49 5.01 4.62
C CYS A 89 -3.11 5.67 4.65
N LEU A 90 -3.04 6.84 5.27
CA LEU A 90 -1.86 7.67 5.35
C LEU A 90 -1.52 7.97 6.81
N THR A 91 -0.26 7.77 7.18
CA THR A 91 0.27 8.05 8.51
C THR A 91 1.53 8.90 8.40
N GLU A 92 1.69 9.87 9.27
CA GLU A 92 2.80 10.83 9.25
C GLU A 92 3.71 10.63 10.45
N GLU A 93 5.01 10.63 10.20
CA GLU A 93 6.05 10.69 11.24
C GLU A 93 6.62 12.09 11.31
N HIS A 94 6.14 12.89 12.24
CA HIS A 94 6.48 14.31 12.33
C HIS A 94 7.99 14.59 12.46
N ASN A 95 8.70 13.76 13.21
CA ASN A 95 10.14 13.97 13.44
C ASN A 95 11.02 13.68 12.21
N ALA A 96 10.50 12.91 11.26
CA ALA A 96 11.25 12.47 10.08
C ALA A 96 10.84 13.20 8.79
N ALA A 97 9.83 14.07 8.84
CA ALA A 97 9.19 14.65 7.66
C ALA A 97 8.81 13.56 6.63
N LEU A 98 8.34 12.45 7.14
CA LEU A 98 8.07 11.21 6.44
C LEU A 98 6.60 10.84 6.59
N ALA A 99 5.96 10.43 5.52
CA ALA A 99 4.63 9.83 5.58
C ALA A 99 4.64 8.42 4.97
N TRP A 100 3.70 7.62 5.44
CA TRP A 100 3.52 6.23 5.02
C TRP A 100 2.17 6.02 4.38
N VAL A 101 2.16 5.28 3.27
CA VAL A 101 0.98 4.59 2.76
C VAL A 101 1.00 3.21 3.39
N THR A 102 0.17 3.00 4.40
CA THR A 102 0.08 1.71 5.10
C THR A 102 -0.86 0.75 4.41
N ASP A 103 -1.88 1.28 3.76
CA ASP A 103 -2.89 0.51 3.06
C ASP A 103 -3.30 1.21 1.76
N LEU A 104 -3.43 0.44 0.69
CA LEU A 104 -3.98 0.87 -0.58
C LEU A 104 -4.79 -0.29 -1.15
N VAL A 105 -6.10 -0.16 -1.09
CA VAL A 105 -7.05 -1.21 -1.45
C VAL A 105 -8.00 -0.71 -2.53
N VAL A 106 -8.23 -1.53 -3.54
CA VAL A 106 -9.18 -1.27 -4.64
C VAL A 106 -10.07 -2.49 -4.81
N ALA A 107 -11.38 -2.25 -4.91
CA ALA A 107 -12.37 -3.27 -5.21
C ALA A 107 -11.96 -4.10 -6.43
N LEU A 108 -12.10 -5.42 -6.36
CA LEU A 108 -11.60 -6.37 -7.37
C LEU A 108 -12.01 -5.98 -8.79
N GLU A 109 -13.29 -5.68 -8.97
CA GLU A 109 -13.89 -5.32 -10.26
C GLU A 109 -13.48 -3.92 -10.76
N ARG A 110 -12.81 -3.13 -9.93
CA ARG A 110 -12.33 -1.77 -10.26
C ARG A 110 -10.80 -1.70 -10.40
N ARG A 111 -10.11 -2.80 -10.21
CA ARG A 111 -8.66 -2.88 -10.43
C ARG A 111 -8.30 -2.68 -11.89
N ARG A 112 -7.09 -2.18 -12.14
CA ARG A 112 -6.56 -1.87 -13.49
C ARG A 112 -7.33 -0.78 -14.25
N LYS A 113 -8.22 -0.04 -13.57
CA LYS A 113 -9.03 1.06 -14.13
C LYS A 113 -8.60 2.45 -13.62
N GLY A 114 -7.41 2.55 -13.05
CA GLY A 114 -6.83 3.83 -12.60
C GLY A 114 -7.16 4.24 -11.16
N VAL A 115 -8.04 3.52 -10.45
CA VAL A 115 -8.44 3.89 -9.06
C VAL A 115 -7.25 3.93 -8.11
N GLY A 116 -6.39 2.90 -8.11
CA GLY A 116 -5.19 2.86 -7.26
C GLY A 116 -4.20 3.98 -7.58
N SER A 117 -4.07 4.33 -8.86
CA SER A 117 -3.25 5.45 -9.33
C SER A 117 -3.75 6.79 -8.81
N ALA A 118 -5.07 7.01 -8.86
CA ALA A 118 -5.68 8.25 -8.39
C ALA A 118 -5.59 8.37 -6.86
N LEU A 119 -5.82 7.29 -6.12
CA LEU A 119 -5.64 7.26 -4.67
C LEU A 119 -4.19 7.58 -4.28
N LEU A 120 -3.21 6.99 -4.97
CA LEU A 120 -1.80 7.27 -4.71
C LEU A 120 -1.44 8.72 -5.02
N SER A 121 -1.94 9.28 -6.14
CA SER A 121 -1.75 10.69 -6.48
C SER A 121 -2.37 11.63 -5.45
N ALA A 122 -3.56 11.30 -4.94
CA ALA A 122 -4.20 12.06 -3.87
C ALA A 122 -3.39 11.98 -2.56
N GLY A 123 -2.82 10.81 -2.23
CA GLY A 123 -1.91 10.65 -1.09
C GLY A 123 -0.63 11.48 -1.23
N GLN A 124 -0.08 11.60 -2.43
CA GLN A 124 1.07 12.47 -2.70
C GLN A 124 0.71 13.95 -2.52
N ALA A 125 -0.44 14.38 -3.01
CA ALA A 125 -0.92 15.76 -2.82
C ALA A 125 -1.13 16.07 -1.33
N TRP A 126 -1.77 15.17 -0.60
CA TRP A 126 -1.95 15.28 0.84
C TRP A 126 -0.61 15.42 1.59
N ALA A 127 0.39 14.62 1.23
CA ALA A 127 1.73 14.69 1.82
C ALA A 127 2.45 16.02 1.48
N ALA A 128 2.32 16.49 0.24
CA ALA A 128 2.89 17.77 -0.20
C ALA A 128 2.30 18.97 0.55
N GLU A 129 0.98 19.02 0.70
CA GLU A 129 0.27 20.07 1.45
C GLU A 129 0.70 20.16 2.92
N ARG A 130 1.16 19.07 3.50
CA ARG A 130 1.67 19.00 4.89
C ARG A 130 3.16 19.26 5.01
N GLY A 131 3.85 19.52 3.91
CA GLY A 131 5.29 19.75 3.89
C GLY A 131 6.11 18.48 4.12
N THR A 132 5.51 17.31 3.94
CA THR A 132 6.19 16.03 4.00
C THR A 132 7.22 15.93 2.88
N LYS A 133 8.44 15.52 3.19
CA LYS A 133 9.52 15.45 2.20
C LYS A 133 9.61 14.11 1.49
N ARG A 134 9.05 13.06 2.07
CA ARG A 134 9.11 11.70 1.53
C ARG A 134 7.85 10.93 1.84
N LEU A 135 7.31 10.25 0.84
CA LEU A 135 6.21 9.30 1.01
C LEU A 135 6.74 7.88 0.76
N VAL A 136 6.45 6.96 1.66
CA VAL A 136 6.86 5.56 1.58
C VAL A 136 5.63 4.68 1.52
N MET A 137 5.61 3.76 0.58
CA MET A 137 4.60 2.71 0.49
C MET A 137 5.10 1.44 1.17
N GLU A 138 4.27 0.89 2.04
CA GLU A 138 4.44 -0.42 2.64
C GLU A 138 3.70 -1.46 1.79
N VAL A 139 4.40 -2.45 1.28
CA VAL A 139 3.84 -3.45 0.37
C VAL A 139 4.34 -4.84 0.77
N ILE A 140 3.43 -5.80 0.86
CA ILE A 140 3.83 -7.21 1.08
C ILE A 140 4.60 -7.74 -0.14
N SER A 141 5.65 -8.51 0.10
CA SER A 141 6.58 -9.03 -0.95
C SER A 141 5.90 -9.88 -2.04
N LYS A 142 4.70 -10.37 -1.77
CA LYS A 142 3.86 -11.15 -2.69
C LYS A 142 2.87 -10.30 -3.48
N ASN A 143 2.67 -9.03 -3.12
CA ASN A 143 1.71 -8.16 -3.79
C ASN A 143 2.32 -7.53 -5.05
N GLN A 144 2.34 -8.28 -6.13
CA GLN A 144 2.87 -7.84 -7.42
C GLN A 144 2.20 -6.56 -7.93
N GLY A 145 0.88 -6.45 -7.79
CA GLY A 145 0.12 -5.27 -8.23
C GLY A 145 0.54 -3.99 -7.51
N GLY A 146 0.70 -4.06 -6.19
CA GLY A 146 1.16 -2.94 -5.36
C GLY A 146 2.60 -2.53 -5.67
N ILE A 147 3.49 -3.51 -5.83
CA ILE A 147 4.90 -3.26 -6.19
C ILE A 147 5.01 -2.59 -7.55
N ARG A 148 4.31 -3.09 -8.56
CA ARG A 148 4.29 -2.50 -9.91
C ARG A 148 3.68 -1.10 -9.92
N LEU A 149 2.66 -0.84 -9.10
CA LEU A 149 2.11 0.49 -8.94
C LEU A 149 3.15 1.46 -8.36
N ALA A 150 3.84 1.07 -7.29
CA ALA A 150 4.91 1.86 -6.69
C ALA A 150 5.99 2.19 -7.73
N GLN A 151 6.52 1.20 -8.42
CA GLN A 151 7.55 1.36 -9.45
C GLN A 151 7.09 2.27 -10.60
N LYS A 152 5.86 2.10 -11.09
CA LYS A 152 5.27 2.93 -12.14
C LYS A 152 5.25 4.42 -11.77
N TYR A 153 5.06 4.73 -10.50
CA TYR A 153 5.02 6.11 -9.99
C TYR A 153 6.37 6.61 -9.48
N GLY A 154 7.46 5.91 -9.80
CA GLY A 154 8.82 6.33 -9.47
C GLY A 154 9.17 6.19 -7.99
N TYR A 155 8.48 5.30 -7.28
CA TYR A 155 8.90 4.89 -5.95
C TYR A 155 10.04 3.87 -6.08
N GLU A 156 11.09 4.07 -5.32
CA GLU A 156 12.27 3.22 -5.32
C GLU A 156 12.32 2.39 -4.04
N PHE A 157 12.80 1.15 -4.16
CA PHE A 157 13.03 0.30 -2.99
C PHE A 157 13.96 0.99 -2.00
N CYS A 158 13.53 1.07 -0.74
CA CYS A 158 14.27 1.80 0.29
C CYS A 158 14.41 1.05 1.61
N GLY A 159 13.88 -0.15 1.69
CA GLY A 159 13.99 -0.95 2.91
C GLY A 159 13.02 -2.11 2.94
N TYR A 160 13.13 -2.89 4.01
CA TYR A 160 12.27 -4.04 4.25
C TYR A 160 12.20 -4.34 5.74
N ASN A 161 11.20 -5.14 6.10
CA ASN A 161 11.15 -5.76 7.42
C ASN A 161 10.73 -7.23 7.26
N ASP A 162 11.61 -8.13 7.69
CA ASP A 162 11.33 -9.57 7.68
C ASP A 162 10.36 -9.95 8.81
N GLN A 163 9.48 -10.90 8.55
CA GLN A 163 8.46 -11.33 9.53
C GLN A 163 7.62 -10.17 10.11
N TYR A 164 7.30 -9.20 9.25
CA TYR A 164 6.66 -7.95 9.65
C TYR A 164 5.17 -8.11 9.98
N TYR A 165 4.46 -8.89 9.18
CA TYR A 165 3.03 -9.11 9.33
C TYR A 165 2.72 -10.29 10.25
N PRO A 166 1.48 -10.41 10.79
CA PRO A 166 1.08 -11.53 11.62
C PRO A 166 1.30 -12.91 10.99
N ASN A 167 1.22 -13.01 9.66
CA ASN A 167 1.53 -14.20 8.89
C ASN A 167 3.02 -14.40 8.59
N GLN A 168 3.89 -13.56 9.16
CA GLN A 168 5.34 -13.55 9.01
C GLN A 168 5.84 -13.20 7.61
N ASP A 169 4.99 -12.69 6.74
CA ASP A 169 5.40 -12.20 5.44
C ASP A 169 6.29 -10.95 5.53
N VAL A 170 7.16 -10.80 4.55
CA VAL A 170 8.08 -9.66 4.44
C VAL A 170 7.33 -8.44 3.95
N ALA A 171 7.54 -7.30 4.63
CA ALA A 171 7.18 -5.99 4.11
C ALA A 171 8.32 -5.41 3.29
N LEU A 172 8.01 -4.91 2.11
CA LEU A 172 8.91 -4.09 1.29
C LEU A 172 8.50 -2.63 1.39
N PHE A 173 9.48 -1.75 1.43
CA PHE A 173 9.27 -0.31 1.49
C PHE A 173 9.76 0.35 0.21
N PHE A 174 8.89 1.12 -0.42
CA PHE A 174 9.19 1.89 -1.62
C PHE A 174 8.97 3.37 -1.33
N GLY A 175 10.01 4.18 -1.47
CA GLY A 175 9.99 5.58 -1.12
C GLY A 175 10.14 6.49 -2.33
N ARG A 176 9.49 7.66 -2.25
CA ARG A 176 9.61 8.74 -3.23
C ARG A 176 9.72 10.09 -2.53
N ALA A 177 10.62 10.95 -3.01
CA ALA A 177 10.67 12.35 -2.58
C ALA A 177 9.40 13.10 -3.05
N ILE A 178 8.83 13.88 -2.16
CA ILE A 178 7.69 14.78 -2.44
C ILE A 178 8.26 16.17 -2.66
N LYS A 179 7.88 16.79 -3.78
CA LYS A 179 8.32 18.14 -4.19
C LYS A 179 7.20 19.13 -3.96
#